data_9aa61e331b270964baef7035a635898c
#
_entry.id   9aa61e331b270964baef7035a635898c
#
_cell.length_a   1.000
_cell.length_b   1.000
_cell.length_c   1.000
_cell.angle_alpha   90.00
_cell.angle_beta   90.00
_cell.angle_gamma   90.00
#
_symmetry.space_group_name_H-M   'P 1'
#
loop_
_entity.id
_entity.type
_entity.pdbx_description
1 polymer ?
#
loop_
_entity_poly.entity_id
_entity_poly.type
_entity_poly.pdbx_seq_one_letter_code
_entity_poly.pdbx_strand_id
1 'polypeptide(L)'
;MTKGRFGIHGGQYMPETLMNAVIELEEAYDRYKDDPEFKAELNKLLNEYANRPSLLYYAERLTKALGGAKIYLKREDLNHTGAHKINNVLGQVLLAKKMGKTRVIAETGAGQHGVATATAAALMDMECEVFMGKEDTERQALNVYKMRLLGAKVYAVETGTATLKDAVSETMREWTNRIADTHYVLGSTMGPHPFPTIVRDFQAVISQEIIDQCMQKEGRLPDCVLACVGGGSNAMGTFYHFIEHSEVQLIGCEAAGRGIDTFETAATINTGSLGVFHGMKSYFCQDEYGQIAPVYSISAGLDYPGIGPEHAWLHDTGRAQYVPVTDDEAVDAFEYLSRLEGIIPAIESAHAVAYACKIAPKMNKDQIMVVTLSGRGDKDCAAIARYRGEDINE
;
A
#
# COMPACT_ATOMS: atom_id res chain seq x y z
N MET A 1 -17.80 16.75 3.85
CA MET A 1 -17.05 16.72 2.58
C MET A 1 -17.98 16.27 1.46
N THR A 2 -17.80 16.77 0.25
CA THR A 2 -18.53 16.27 -0.92
C THR A 2 -18.06 14.83 -1.19
N LYS A 3 -18.97 13.91 -1.54
CA LYS A 3 -18.67 12.51 -1.82
C LYS A 3 -17.56 12.39 -2.88
N GLY A 4 -16.56 11.56 -2.63
CA GLY A 4 -15.41 11.40 -3.52
C GLY A 4 -14.40 12.54 -3.53
N ARG A 5 -14.51 13.50 -2.59
CA ARG A 5 -13.57 14.61 -2.45
C ARG A 5 -12.97 14.66 -1.04
N PHE A 6 -11.68 14.93 -1.02
CA PHE A 6 -10.88 15.22 0.18
C PHE A 6 -10.32 16.64 0.00
N GLY A 7 -11.06 17.65 0.47
CA GLY A 7 -10.77 19.04 0.12
C GLY A 7 -10.84 19.27 -1.40
N ILE A 8 -9.74 19.72 -1.99
CA ILE A 8 -9.60 19.91 -3.44
C ILE A 8 -9.19 18.64 -4.20
N HIS A 9 -8.83 17.58 -3.49
CA HIS A 9 -8.32 16.31 -4.04
C HIS A 9 -9.44 15.31 -4.31
N GLY A 10 -9.12 14.21 -5.01
CA GLY A 10 -10.06 13.14 -5.38
C GLY A 10 -10.80 13.42 -6.67
N GLY A 11 -12.03 12.94 -6.76
CA GLY A 11 -12.90 13.08 -7.93
C GLY A 11 -12.89 11.86 -8.85
N GLN A 12 -13.53 11.99 -10.01
CA GLN A 12 -13.72 10.94 -11.00
C GLN A 12 -13.32 11.46 -12.39
N TYR A 13 -12.04 11.60 -12.64
CA TYR A 13 -11.51 12.12 -13.91
C TYR A 13 -11.29 10.95 -14.89
N MET A 14 -12.38 10.33 -15.33
CA MET A 14 -12.37 9.14 -16.16
C MET A 14 -12.93 9.41 -17.54
N PRO A 15 -12.48 8.67 -18.58
CA PRO A 15 -13.14 8.65 -19.88
C PRO A 15 -14.60 8.19 -19.75
N GLU A 16 -15.49 8.72 -20.61
CA GLU A 16 -16.90 8.35 -20.60
C GLU A 16 -17.12 6.83 -20.70
N THR A 17 -16.25 6.12 -21.42
CA THR A 17 -16.29 4.66 -21.59
C THR A 17 -16.19 3.89 -20.28
N LEU A 18 -15.56 4.46 -19.24
CA LEU A 18 -15.41 3.83 -17.92
C LEU A 18 -16.36 4.38 -16.86
N MET A 19 -17.07 5.49 -17.11
CA MET A 19 -17.93 6.11 -16.11
C MET A 19 -19.04 5.18 -15.61
N ASN A 20 -19.64 4.38 -16.49
CA ASN A 20 -20.68 3.44 -16.07
C ASN A 20 -20.13 2.38 -15.11
N ALA A 21 -18.92 1.87 -15.34
CA ALA A 21 -18.29 0.90 -14.44
C ALA A 21 -17.96 1.50 -13.07
N VAL A 22 -17.51 2.77 -13.04
CA VAL A 22 -17.20 3.50 -11.82
C VAL A 22 -18.47 3.80 -11.01
N ILE A 23 -19.56 4.19 -11.70
CA ILE A 23 -20.87 4.45 -11.07
C ILE A 23 -21.46 3.14 -10.52
N GLU A 24 -21.44 2.05 -11.30
CA GLU A 24 -21.88 0.71 -10.86
C GLU A 24 -21.14 0.26 -9.60
N LEU A 25 -19.81 0.48 -9.57
CA LEU A 25 -18.98 0.16 -8.41
C LEU A 25 -19.37 1.00 -7.17
N GLU A 26 -19.60 2.30 -7.35
CA GLU A 26 -20.01 3.19 -6.28
C GLU A 26 -21.37 2.77 -5.68
N GLU A 27 -22.36 2.49 -6.53
CA GLU A 27 -23.69 2.02 -6.11
C GLU A 27 -23.62 0.66 -5.41
N ALA A 28 -22.81 -0.26 -5.92
CA ALA A 28 -22.61 -1.56 -5.29
C ALA A 28 -21.93 -1.42 -3.92
N TYR A 29 -20.89 -0.60 -3.84
CA TYR A 29 -20.19 -0.37 -2.57
C TYR A 29 -21.12 0.27 -1.54
N ASP A 30 -21.91 1.28 -1.90
CA ASP A 30 -22.89 1.90 -1.00
C ASP A 30 -23.97 0.92 -0.52
N ARG A 31 -24.34 -0.05 -1.35
CA ARG A 31 -25.29 -1.11 -0.97
C ARG A 31 -24.70 -2.11 0.01
N TYR A 32 -23.44 -2.54 -0.22
CA TYR A 32 -22.87 -3.67 0.51
C TYR A 32 -21.99 -3.26 1.71
N LYS A 33 -21.44 -2.05 1.74
CA LYS A 33 -20.51 -1.64 2.83
C LYS A 33 -21.11 -1.77 4.23
N ASP A 34 -22.44 -1.60 4.37
CA ASP A 34 -23.16 -1.72 5.64
C ASP A 34 -24.05 -2.97 5.73
N ASP A 35 -24.06 -3.80 4.70
CA ASP A 35 -24.81 -5.05 4.68
C ASP A 35 -24.26 -6.05 5.68
N PRO A 36 -25.10 -6.59 6.62
CA PRO A 36 -24.63 -7.50 7.65
C PRO A 36 -24.08 -8.82 7.11
N GLU A 37 -24.64 -9.35 6.00
CA GLU A 37 -24.18 -10.61 5.40
C GLU A 37 -22.81 -10.41 4.75
N PHE A 38 -22.64 -9.31 4.00
CA PHE A 38 -21.36 -8.95 3.41
C PHE A 38 -20.28 -8.78 4.49
N LYS A 39 -20.58 -8.04 5.56
CA LYS A 39 -19.65 -7.84 6.69
C LYS A 39 -19.29 -9.17 7.38
N ALA A 40 -20.26 -10.04 7.58
CA ALA A 40 -20.02 -11.36 8.20
C ALA A 40 -19.13 -12.24 7.32
N GLU A 41 -19.38 -12.28 5.98
CA GLU A 41 -18.58 -13.04 5.03
C GLU A 41 -17.16 -12.49 4.92
N LEU A 42 -17.01 -11.16 4.84
CA LEU A 42 -15.69 -10.52 4.83
C LEU A 42 -14.92 -10.77 6.13
N ASN A 43 -15.57 -10.62 7.28
CA ASN A 43 -14.93 -10.88 8.57
C ASN A 43 -14.48 -12.35 8.70
N LYS A 44 -15.29 -13.29 8.21
CA LYS A 44 -14.88 -14.70 8.17
C LYS A 44 -13.64 -14.90 7.32
N LEU A 45 -13.57 -14.30 6.12
CA LEU A 45 -12.39 -14.37 5.25
C LEU A 45 -11.17 -13.73 5.90
N LEU A 46 -11.33 -12.57 6.53
CA LEU A 46 -10.23 -11.90 7.22
C LEU A 46 -9.68 -12.72 8.38
N ASN A 47 -10.55 -13.34 9.19
CA ASN A 47 -10.13 -14.10 10.35
C ASN A 47 -9.59 -15.49 9.99
N GLU A 48 -10.35 -16.27 9.20
CA GLU A 48 -10.05 -17.69 8.98
C GLU A 48 -9.06 -17.89 7.82
N TYR A 49 -9.03 -16.99 6.84
CA TYR A 49 -8.20 -17.12 5.64
C TYR A 49 -7.01 -16.16 5.62
N ALA A 50 -7.22 -14.87 5.93
CA ALA A 50 -6.14 -13.90 5.99
C ALA A 50 -5.33 -13.93 7.28
N ASN A 51 -5.76 -14.70 8.29
CA ASN A 51 -5.10 -14.85 9.58
C ASN A 51 -5.08 -13.57 10.44
N ARG A 52 -6.19 -12.80 10.40
CA ARG A 52 -6.35 -11.64 11.27
C ARG A 52 -6.95 -12.02 12.64
N PRO A 53 -6.75 -11.22 13.71
CA PRO A 53 -6.00 -9.95 13.70
C PRO A 53 -4.49 -10.14 13.56
N SER A 54 -3.80 -9.25 12.82
CA SER A 54 -2.36 -9.13 12.93
C SER A 54 -2.00 -8.51 14.29
N LEU A 55 -0.93 -8.95 14.93
CA LEU A 55 -0.61 -8.53 16.29
C LEU A 55 0.40 -7.39 16.34
N LEU A 56 0.30 -6.57 17.39
CA LEU A 56 1.38 -5.68 17.80
C LEU A 56 2.47 -6.49 18.51
N TYR A 57 3.65 -6.50 17.93
CA TYR A 57 4.85 -7.08 18.51
C TYR A 57 5.70 -5.98 19.16
N TYR A 58 6.01 -6.13 20.45
CA TYR A 58 6.95 -5.24 21.12
C TYR A 58 8.38 -5.56 20.69
N ALA A 59 8.99 -4.67 19.94
CA ALA A 59 10.35 -4.81 19.45
C ALA A 59 11.34 -4.45 20.57
N GLU A 60 11.53 -5.38 21.52
CA GLU A 60 12.26 -5.12 22.76
C GLU A 60 13.72 -4.82 22.50
N ARG A 61 14.38 -5.58 21.61
CA ARG A 61 15.82 -5.38 21.33
C ARG A 61 16.05 -4.08 20.56
N LEU A 62 15.14 -3.75 19.61
CA LEU A 62 15.19 -2.50 18.88
C LEU A 62 14.96 -1.30 19.82
N THR A 63 13.95 -1.39 20.70
CA THR A 63 13.67 -0.37 21.72
C THR A 63 14.88 -0.14 22.64
N LYS A 64 15.50 -1.20 23.12
CA LYS A 64 16.71 -1.10 23.98
C LYS A 64 17.91 -0.52 23.23
N ALA A 65 18.11 -0.92 21.99
CA ALA A 65 19.25 -0.46 21.18
C ALA A 65 19.14 1.03 20.86
N LEU A 66 17.93 1.55 20.60
CA LEU A 66 17.70 2.95 20.30
C LEU A 66 17.56 3.84 21.54
N GLY A 67 17.07 3.29 22.65
CA GLY A 67 17.10 3.94 23.97
C GLY A 67 16.03 5.03 24.22
N GLY A 68 15.08 5.21 23.33
CA GLY A 68 13.98 6.19 23.44
C GLY A 68 12.61 5.54 23.59
N ALA A 69 11.67 5.91 22.72
CA ALA A 69 10.30 5.41 22.75
C ALA A 69 10.20 3.89 22.70
N LYS A 70 9.13 3.33 23.29
CA LYS A 70 8.73 1.93 23.10
C LYS A 70 8.29 1.74 21.65
N ILE A 71 8.87 0.76 20.96
CA ILE A 71 8.57 0.48 19.55
C ILE A 71 7.74 -0.79 19.45
N TYR A 72 6.56 -0.66 18.85
CA TYR A 72 5.70 -1.75 18.47
C TYR A 72 5.67 -1.89 16.95
N LEU A 73 5.71 -3.12 16.47
CA LEU A 73 5.58 -3.45 15.06
C LEU A 73 4.19 -4.05 14.81
N LYS A 74 3.41 -3.43 13.93
CA LYS A 74 2.12 -3.99 13.45
C LYS A 74 2.42 -4.98 12.35
N ARG A 75 2.21 -6.28 12.63
CA ARG A 75 2.72 -7.41 11.88
C ARG A 75 1.84 -7.80 10.68
N GLU A 76 1.63 -6.86 9.72
CA GLU A 76 0.92 -7.17 8.47
C GLU A 76 1.71 -8.12 7.55
N ASP A 77 3.00 -8.25 7.77
CA ASP A 77 3.90 -9.21 7.13
C ASP A 77 3.55 -10.69 7.41
N LEU A 78 2.80 -10.96 8.47
CA LEU A 78 2.36 -12.31 8.85
C LEU A 78 0.98 -12.69 8.31
N ASN A 79 0.28 -11.77 7.64
CA ASN A 79 -0.98 -12.10 6.99
C ASN A 79 -0.76 -13.11 5.86
N HIS A 80 -1.82 -13.84 5.47
CA HIS A 80 -1.79 -14.66 4.27
C HIS A 80 -1.32 -13.84 3.06
N THR A 81 -0.51 -14.42 2.20
CA THR A 81 0.27 -13.80 1.11
C THR A 81 1.47 -12.95 1.56
N GLY A 82 1.65 -12.73 2.86
CA GLY A 82 2.82 -12.06 3.42
C GLY A 82 2.80 -10.53 3.37
N ALA A 83 1.63 -9.91 3.24
CA ALA A 83 1.49 -8.46 3.22
C ALA A 83 0.05 -8.00 3.54
N HIS A 84 -0.13 -6.68 3.78
CA HIS A 84 -1.42 -6.03 4.01
C HIS A 84 -2.39 -6.08 2.82
N LYS A 85 -1.89 -6.35 1.60
CA LYS A 85 -2.70 -6.30 0.37
C LYS A 85 -3.92 -7.21 0.41
N ILE A 86 -3.82 -8.34 1.08
CA ILE A 86 -4.91 -9.32 1.19
C ILE A 86 -6.18 -8.73 1.80
N ASN A 87 -6.06 -7.75 2.73
CA ASN A 87 -7.20 -7.11 3.39
C ASN A 87 -8.14 -6.45 2.36
N ASN A 88 -7.57 -5.57 1.55
CA ASN A 88 -8.28 -4.85 0.50
C ASN A 88 -8.78 -5.81 -0.59
N VAL A 89 -7.94 -6.75 -1.02
CA VAL A 89 -8.25 -7.64 -2.14
C VAL A 89 -9.43 -8.56 -1.80
N LEU A 90 -9.48 -9.15 -0.62
CA LEU A 90 -10.62 -9.96 -0.19
C LEU A 90 -11.92 -9.16 -0.23
N GLY A 91 -11.90 -7.91 0.25
CA GLY A 91 -13.06 -7.03 0.21
C GLY A 91 -13.51 -6.71 -1.22
N GLN A 92 -12.57 -6.33 -2.10
CA GLN A 92 -12.90 -5.98 -3.48
C GLN A 92 -13.36 -7.18 -4.32
N VAL A 93 -12.71 -8.34 -4.19
CA VAL A 93 -13.10 -9.55 -4.94
C VAL A 93 -14.45 -10.08 -4.45
N LEU A 94 -14.72 -10.04 -3.13
CA LEU A 94 -16.04 -10.35 -2.58
C LEU A 94 -17.11 -9.39 -3.12
N LEU A 95 -16.83 -8.09 -3.15
CA LEU A 95 -17.74 -7.08 -3.73
C LEU A 95 -18.00 -7.36 -5.21
N ALA A 96 -16.96 -7.65 -5.99
CA ALA A 96 -17.08 -8.02 -7.40
C ALA A 96 -17.99 -9.24 -7.60
N LYS A 97 -17.83 -10.26 -6.76
CA LYS A 97 -18.71 -11.45 -6.78
C LYS A 97 -20.16 -11.11 -6.48
N LYS A 98 -20.43 -10.23 -5.50
CA LYS A 98 -21.80 -9.74 -5.19
C LYS A 98 -22.38 -8.87 -6.33
N MET A 99 -21.53 -8.22 -7.11
CA MET A 99 -21.93 -7.52 -8.35
C MET A 99 -22.19 -8.46 -9.54
N GLY A 100 -21.94 -9.76 -9.40
CA GLY A 100 -22.08 -10.74 -10.49
C GLY A 100 -20.94 -10.73 -11.50
N LYS A 101 -19.80 -10.12 -11.17
CA LYS A 101 -18.61 -10.18 -12.01
C LYS A 101 -17.97 -11.56 -11.95
N THR A 102 -17.43 -12.03 -13.07
CA THR A 102 -16.80 -13.35 -13.22
C THR A 102 -15.30 -13.28 -13.44
N ARG A 103 -14.77 -12.06 -13.67
CA ARG A 103 -13.37 -11.79 -13.95
C ARG A 103 -12.89 -10.62 -13.10
N VAL A 104 -11.66 -10.73 -12.61
CA VAL A 104 -10.94 -9.62 -11.97
C VAL A 104 -9.64 -9.34 -12.72
N ILE A 105 -9.27 -8.06 -12.78
CA ILE A 105 -7.99 -7.59 -13.30
C ILE A 105 -7.28 -6.75 -12.25
N ALA A 106 -5.96 -6.74 -12.26
CA ALA A 106 -5.16 -5.94 -11.33
C ALA A 106 -3.86 -5.49 -11.97
N GLU A 107 -3.35 -4.35 -11.50
CA GLU A 107 -1.96 -3.93 -11.68
C GLU A 107 -1.09 -4.46 -10.56
N THR A 108 0.23 -4.55 -10.79
CA THR A 108 1.18 -4.80 -9.70
C THR A 108 2.59 -4.31 -10.06
N GLY A 109 3.33 -3.81 -9.08
CA GLY A 109 4.77 -3.49 -9.17
C GLY A 109 5.60 -4.59 -8.52
N ALA A 110 5.74 -4.58 -7.18
CA ALA A 110 6.46 -5.62 -6.44
C ALA A 110 5.83 -7.03 -6.51
N GLY A 111 4.67 -7.18 -7.15
CA GLY A 111 3.96 -8.45 -7.28
C GLY A 111 3.04 -8.81 -6.12
N GLN A 112 3.12 -8.14 -4.97
CA GLN A 112 2.32 -8.48 -3.79
C GLN A 112 0.82 -8.29 -4.00
N HIS A 113 0.41 -7.20 -4.68
CA HIS A 113 -0.98 -6.98 -5.01
C HIS A 113 -1.50 -8.02 -6.02
N GLY A 114 -0.72 -8.32 -7.05
CA GLY A 114 -1.05 -9.35 -8.03
C GLY A 114 -1.19 -10.74 -7.41
N VAL A 115 -0.28 -11.13 -6.51
CA VAL A 115 -0.38 -12.40 -5.77
C VAL A 115 -1.63 -12.42 -4.90
N ALA A 116 -1.93 -11.35 -4.17
CA ALA A 116 -3.15 -11.28 -3.35
C ALA A 116 -4.42 -11.37 -4.20
N THR A 117 -4.46 -10.69 -5.37
CA THR A 117 -5.61 -10.73 -6.30
C THR A 117 -5.78 -12.13 -6.89
N ALA A 118 -4.69 -12.76 -7.37
CA ALA A 118 -4.73 -14.13 -7.87
C ALA A 118 -5.20 -15.12 -6.79
N THR A 119 -4.77 -14.92 -5.54
CA THR A 119 -5.18 -15.73 -4.39
C THR A 119 -6.68 -15.63 -4.12
N ALA A 120 -7.22 -14.42 -4.04
CA ALA A 120 -8.65 -14.23 -3.80
C ALA A 120 -9.51 -14.67 -4.99
N ALA A 121 -9.04 -14.47 -6.22
CA ALA A 121 -9.72 -14.93 -7.42
C ALA A 121 -9.80 -16.47 -7.46
N ALA A 122 -8.69 -17.16 -7.15
CA ALA A 122 -8.67 -18.62 -7.05
C ALA A 122 -9.64 -19.12 -5.95
N LEU A 123 -9.65 -18.46 -4.78
CA LEU A 123 -10.55 -18.80 -3.68
C LEU A 123 -12.04 -18.66 -4.05
N MET A 124 -12.36 -17.65 -4.87
CA MET A 124 -13.75 -17.29 -5.21
C MET A 124 -14.20 -17.79 -6.59
N ASP A 125 -13.36 -18.61 -7.27
CA ASP A 125 -13.62 -19.19 -8.59
C ASP A 125 -13.88 -18.11 -9.66
N MET A 126 -12.94 -17.15 -9.79
CA MET A 126 -13.01 -16.06 -10.76
C MET A 126 -11.78 -16.08 -11.70
N GLU A 127 -12.00 -15.69 -12.96
CA GLU A 127 -10.86 -15.43 -13.86
C GLU A 127 -10.01 -14.28 -13.30
N CYS A 128 -8.66 -14.41 -13.43
CA CYS A 128 -7.73 -13.38 -12.97
C CYS A 128 -6.69 -13.06 -14.05
N GLU A 129 -6.55 -11.77 -14.34
CA GLU A 129 -5.48 -11.27 -15.20
C GLU A 129 -4.73 -10.14 -14.49
N VAL A 130 -3.40 -10.20 -14.51
CA VAL A 130 -2.54 -9.25 -13.82
C VAL A 130 -1.59 -8.59 -14.81
N PHE A 131 -1.54 -7.27 -14.76
CA PHE A 131 -0.64 -6.44 -15.57
C PHE A 131 0.53 -5.98 -14.70
N MET A 132 1.74 -6.20 -15.18
CA MET A 132 2.96 -5.90 -14.44
C MET A 132 3.99 -5.33 -15.41
N GLY A 133 4.68 -4.27 -15.03
CA GLY A 133 5.76 -3.73 -15.85
C GLY A 133 6.81 -4.80 -16.17
N LYS A 134 7.32 -4.82 -17.41
CA LYS A 134 8.30 -5.84 -17.84
C LYS A 134 9.53 -5.83 -16.93
N GLU A 135 10.03 -4.66 -16.58
CA GLU A 135 11.17 -4.53 -15.67
C GLU A 135 10.86 -5.15 -14.30
N ASP A 136 9.67 -4.91 -13.78
CA ASP A 136 9.21 -5.49 -12.51
C ASP A 136 9.01 -7.01 -12.60
N THR A 137 8.57 -7.55 -13.76
CA THR A 137 8.43 -9.01 -13.93
C THR A 137 9.77 -9.75 -13.82
N GLU A 138 10.85 -9.12 -14.24
CA GLU A 138 12.20 -9.66 -14.14
C GLU A 138 12.73 -9.55 -12.71
N ARG A 139 12.53 -8.40 -12.07
CA ARG A 139 12.95 -8.17 -10.67
C ARG A 139 12.22 -9.09 -9.68
N GLN A 140 10.96 -9.43 -9.95
CA GLN A 140 10.06 -10.13 -9.05
C GLN A 140 9.54 -11.46 -9.64
N ALA A 141 10.40 -12.20 -10.32
CA ALA A 141 10.07 -13.45 -11.03
C ALA A 141 9.36 -14.49 -10.15
N LEU A 142 9.71 -14.57 -8.85
CA LEU A 142 9.07 -15.47 -7.89
C LEU A 142 7.58 -15.13 -7.71
N ASN A 143 7.22 -13.85 -7.63
CA ASN A 143 5.84 -13.44 -7.51
C ASN A 143 5.06 -13.67 -8.82
N VAL A 144 5.68 -13.49 -9.96
CA VAL A 144 5.10 -13.86 -11.27
C VAL A 144 4.76 -15.35 -11.31
N TYR A 145 5.68 -16.21 -10.86
CA TYR A 145 5.44 -17.65 -10.78
C TYR A 145 4.29 -18.00 -9.82
N LYS A 146 4.23 -17.36 -8.63
CA LYS A 146 3.12 -17.55 -7.68
C LYS A 146 1.77 -17.20 -8.30
N MET A 147 1.66 -16.07 -9.00
CA MET A 147 0.42 -15.65 -9.68
C MET A 147 -0.02 -16.69 -10.72
N ARG A 148 0.90 -17.19 -11.54
CA ARG A 148 0.62 -18.24 -12.52
C ARG A 148 0.21 -19.57 -11.88
N LEU A 149 0.85 -19.94 -10.77
CA LEU A 149 0.49 -21.13 -10.00
C LEU A 149 -0.92 -21.06 -9.42
N LEU A 150 -1.37 -19.84 -9.06
CA LEU A 150 -2.73 -19.55 -8.59
C LEU A 150 -3.77 -19.43 -9.73
N GLY A 151 -3.35 -19.68 -10.98
CA GLY A 151 -4.24 -19.68 -12.13
C GLY A 151 -4.38 -18.32 -12.84
N ALA A 152 -3.71 -17.27 -12.39
CA ALA A 152 -3.76 -15.98 -13.04
C ALA A 152 -2.91 -15.94 -14.32
N LYS A 153 -3.39 -15.20 -15.33
CA LYS A 153 -2.58 -14.80 -16.48
C LYS A 153 -1.82 -13.52 -16.13
N VAL A 154 -0.51 -13.51 -16.38
CA VAL A 154 0.34 -12.35 -16.11
C VAL A 154 0.85 -11.79 -17.43
N TYR A 155 0.55 -10.50 -17.67
CA TYR A 155 0.96 -9.77 -18.86
C TYR A 155 2.08 -8.78 -18.51
N ALA A 156 3.19 -8.88 -19.23
CA ALA A 156 4.29 -7.93 -19.12
C ALA A 156 3.97 -6.68 -19.96
N VAL A 157 3.95 -5.51 -19.32
CA VAL A 157 3.70 -4.21 -19.96
C VAL A 157 5.04 -3.61 -20.36
N GLU A 158 5.23 -3.39 -21.66
CA GLU A 158 6.50 -2.90 -22.25
C GLU A 158 6.47 -1.39 -22.57
N THR A 159 5.32 -0.73 -22.41
CA THR A 159 5.14 0.70 -22.72
C THR A 159 5.69 1.60 -21.61
N GLY A 160 6.04 2.85 -21.96
CA GLY A 160 6.51 3.84 -21.00
C GLY A 160 7.83 3.46 -20.34
N THR A 161 7.87 3.53 -19.02
CA THR A 161 9.00 3.08 -18.20
C THR A 161 8.96 1.58 -17.87
N ALA A 162 7.94 0.87 -18.34
CA ALA A 162 7.71 -0.55 -18.08
C ALA A 162 7.67 -0.91 -16.58
N THR A 163 7.14 0.00 -15.74
CA THR A 163 7.00 -0.12 -14.29
C THR A 163 5.53 -0.02 -13.84
N LEU A 164 5.29 0.08 -12.54
CA LEU A 164 3.96 0.10 -11.93
C LEU A 164 3.02 1.14 -12.57
N LYS A 165 3.49 2.35 -12.88
CA LYS A 165 2.67 3.41 -13.51
C LYS A 165 2.05 2.93 -14.83
N ASP A 166 2.83 2.24 -15.66
CA ASP A 166 2.38 1.76 -16.96
C ASP A 166 1.48 0.53 -16.83
N ALA A 167 1.73 -0.30 -15.82
CA ALA A 167 0.82 -1.41 -15.44
C ALA A 167 -0.58 -0.88 -15.07
N VAL A 168 -0.67 0.21 -14.27
CA VAL A 168 -1.96 0.87 -13.96
C VAL A 168 -2.64 1.36 -15.22
N SER A 169 -1.91 2.06 -16.10
CA SER A 169 -2.45 2.60 -17.35
C SER A 169 -2.98 1.49 -18.26
N GLU A 170 -2.28 0.35 -18.35
CA GLU A 170 -2.71 -0.79 -19.17
C GLU A 170 -3.92 -1.50 -18.57
N THR A 171 -3.95 -1.68 -17.25
CA THR A 171 -5.10 -2.27 -16.56
C THR A 171 -6.36 -1.43 -16.78
N MET A 172 -6.27 -0.10 -16.72
CA MET A 172 -7.40 0.79 -17.01
C MET A 172 -7.86 0.68 -18.47
N ARG A 173 -6.93 0.52 -19.43
CA ARG A 173 -7.27 0.27 -20.85
C ARG A 173 -7.98 -1.07 -21.02
N GLU A 174 -7.46 -2.13 -20.42
CA GLU A 174 -8.09 -3.46 -20.48
C GLU A 174 -9.47 -3.47 -19.84
N TRP A 175 -9.67 -2.71 -18.75
CA TRP A 175 -11.00 -2.63 -18.12
C TRP A 175 -12.08 -2.13 -19.08
N THR A 176 -11.75 -1.22 -20.02
CA THR A 176 -12.71 -0.73 -21.03
C THR A 176 -13.21 -1.82 -21.98
N ASN A 177 -12.43 -2.88 -22.17
CA ASN A 177 -12.78 -3.95 -23.12
C ASN A 177 -13.88 -4.88 -22.60
N ARG A 178 -13.99 -5.07 -21.28
CA ARG A 178 -14.89 -6.06 -20.66
C ARG A 178 -15.51 -5.55 -19.34
N ILE A 179 -16.03 -4.33 -19.32
CA ILE A 179 -16.61 -3.73 -18.09
C ILE A 179 -17.80 -4.50 -17.54
N ALA A 180 -18.58 -5.20 -18.41
CA ALA A 180 -19.80 -5.88 -18.01
C ALA A 180 -19.53 -7.05 -17.02
N ASP A 181 -18.49 -7.82 -17.24
CA ASP A 181 -18.15 -9.02 -16.47
C ASP A 181 -16.88 -8.91 -15.63
N THR A 182 -16.19 -7.78 -15.70
CA THR A 182 -14.87 -7.57 -15.10
C THR A 182 -14.88 -6.47 -14.04
N HIS A 183 -14.25 -6.74 -12.89
CA HIS A 183 -13.92 -5.73 -11.89
C HIS A 183 -12.40 -5.48 -11.87
N TYR A 184 -12.03 -4.20 -11.86
CA TYR A 184 -10.65 -3.79 -11.60
C TYR A 184 -10.39 -3.75 -10.09
N VAL A 185 -9.55 -4.65 -9.60
CA VAL A 185 -9.10 -4.68 -8.20
C VAL A 185 -7.92 -3.73 -8.03
N LEU A 186 -8.20 -2.47 -7.73
CA LEU A 186 -7.15 -1.45 -7.57
C LEU A 186 -6.40 -1.63 -6.26
N GLY A 187 -5.07 -1.63 -6.33
CA GLY A 187 -4.18 -2.06 -5.24
C GLY A 187 -3.83 -1.01 -4.19
N SER A 188 -4.29 0.24 -4.34
CA SER A 188 -3.94 1.32 -3.41
C SER A 188 -5.06 2.33 -3.22
N THR A 189 -4.89 3.29 -2.28
CA THR A 189 -5.86 4.37 -2.02
C THR A 189 -5.76 5.49 -3.06
N MET A 190 -5.61 5.13 -4.31
CA MET A 190 -5.48 6.00 -5.47
C MET A 190 -6.61 5.72 -6.47
N GLY A 191 -6.60 6.44 -7.60
CA GLY A 191 -7.57 6.25 -8.67
C GLY A 191 -8.84 7.08 -8.48
N PRO A 192 -9.82 6.91 -9.40
CA PRO A 192 -11.08 7.64 -9.34
C PRO A 192 -11.92 7.20 -8.13
N HIS A 193 -12.73 8.11 -7.60
CA HIS A 193 -13.78 7.70 -6.67
C HIS A 193 -14.66 6.62 -7.32
N PRO A 194 -15.01 5.50 -6.62
CA PRO A 194 -14.93 5.28 -5.18
C PRO A 194 -13.66 4.54 -4.68
N PHE A 195 -12.70 4.22 -5.55
CA PHE A 195 -11.55 3.39 -5.17
C PHE A 195 -10.78 3.88 -3.93
N PRO A 196 -10.42 5.18 -3.78
CA PRO A 196 -9.71 5.60 -2.58
C PRO A 196 -10.46 5.30 -1.29
N THR A 197 -11.80 5.46 -1.30
CA THR A 197 -12.67 5.15 -0.17
C THR A 197 -12.75 3.64 0.09
N ILE A 198 -13.00 2.84 -0.94
CA ILE A 198 -13.11 1.37 -0.83
C ILE A 198 -11.83 0.78 -0.25
N VAL A 199 -10.69 1.14 -0.82
CA VAL A 199 -9.39 0.60 -0.38
C VAL A 199 -9.06 1.03 1.04
N ARG A 200 -9.30 2.30 1.39
CA ARG A 200 -9.17 2.80 2.75
C ARG A 200 -10.00 1.97 3.73
N ASP A 201 -11.28 1.82 3.46
CA ASP A 201 -12.21 1.18 4.38
C ASP A 201 -11.84 -0.29 4.62
N PHE A 202 -11.41 -1.02 3.58
CA PHE A 202 -10.93 -2.39 3.74
C PHE A 202 -9.55 -2.50 4.42
N GLN A 203 -8.72 -1.45 4.34
CA GLN A 203 -7.45 -1.41 5.05
C GLN A 203 -7.57 -0.85 6.48
N ALA A 204 -8.65 -0.16 6.81
CA ALA A 204 -8.85 0.50 8.10
C ALA A 204 -8.88 -0.48 9.30
N VAL A 205 -9.07 -1.77 9.05
CA VAL A 205 -8.90 -2.83 10.05
C VAL A 205 -7.53 -2.75 10.75
N ILE A 206 -6.49 -2.25 10.06
CA ILE A 206 -5.14 -2.09 10.62
C ILE A 206 -5.17 -1.12 11.81
N SER A 207 -5.70 0.09 11.62
CA SER A 207 -5.74 1.11 12.68
C SER A 207 -6.71 0.74 13.80
N GLN A 208 -7.85 0.11 13.50
CA GLN A 208 -8.76 -0.38 14.53
C GLN A 208 -8.05 -1.38 15.46
N GLU A 209 -7.36 -2.36 14.89
CA GLU A 209 -6.62 -3.34 15.67
C GLU A 209 -5.43 -2.72 16.45
N ILE A 210 -4.77 -1.67 15.89
CA ILE A 210 -3.73 -0.95 16.63
C ILE A 210 -4.32 -0.30 17.87
N ILE A 211 -5.47 0.38 17.75
CA ILE A 211 -6.17 0.99 18.90
C ILE A 211 -6.47 -0.06 19.97
N ASP A 212 -7.17 -1.14 19.60
CA ASP A 212 -7.61 -2.18 20.53
C ASP A 212 -6.40 -2.82 21.23
N GLN A 213 -5.35 -3.12 20.49
CA GLN A 213 -4.15 -3.77 21.02
C GLN A 213 -3.27 -2.82 21.86
N CYS A 214 -3.19 -1.54 21.52
CA CYS A 214 -2.53 -0.54 22.37
C CYS A 214 -3.29 -0.34 23.68
N MET A 215 -4.62 -0.23 23.64
CA MET A 215 -5.44 -0.15 24.84
C MET A 215 -5.28 -1.39 25.74
N GLN A 216 -5.21 -2.58 25.14
CA GLN A 216 -4.99 -3.82 25.88
C GLN A 216 -3.60 -3.90 26.54
N LYS A 217 -2.55 -3.47 25.83
CA LYS A 217 -1.15 -3.64 26.26
C LYS A 217 -0.64 -2.50 27.14
N GLU A 218 -1.05 -1.27 26.83
CA GLU A 218 -0.49 -0.05 27.42
C GLU A 218 -1.56 0.83 28.11
N GLY A 219 -2.85 0.50 27.97
CA GLY A 219 -3.96 1.28 28.53
C GLY A 219 -4.19 2.64 27.88
N ARG A 220 -3.53 2.94 26.76
CA ARG A 220 -3.63 4.21 26.04
C ARG A 220 -3.31 4.08 24.56
N LEU A 221 -3.64 5.13 23.78
CA LEU A 221 -3.24 5.26 22.39
C LEU A 221 -1.71 5.48 22.25
N PRO A 222 -1.12 5.16 21.08
CA PRO A 222 0.27 5.47 20.79
C PRO A 222 0.47 6.99 20.63
N ASP A 223 1.72 7.45 20.83
CA ASP A 223 2.08 8.85 20.58
C ASP A 223 2.28 9.13 19.09
N CYS A 224 2.71 8.10 18.33
CA CYS A 224 2.80 8.20 16.88
C CYS A 224 2.62 6.85 16.21
N VAL A 225 2.13 6.90 14.95
CA VAL A 225 2.04 5.77 14.04
C VAL A 225 2.78 6.08 12.75
N LEU A 226 3.59 5.13 12.26
CA LEU A 226 4.43 5.27 11.08
C LEU A 226 4.07 4.19 10.05
N ALA A 227 4.03 4.57 8.79
CA ALA A 227 3.90 3.63 7.68
C ALA A 227 4.61 4.15 6.43
N CYS A 228 5.12 3.24 5.58
CA CYS A 228 5.66 3.62 4.28
C CYS A 228 4.55 4.06 3.33
N VAL A 229 4.87 4.95 2.40
CA VAL A 229 3.89 5.55 1.47
C VAL A 229 4.40 5.48 0.04
N GLY A 230 3.68 4.72 -0.80
CA GLY A 230 3.68 4.86 -2.25
C GLY A 230 2.32 5.43 -2.66
N GLY A 231 1.42 4.64 -3.26
CA GLY A 231 0.01 5.06 -3.42
C GLY A 231 -0.73 5.22 -2.09
N GLY A 232 -0.24 4.62 -1.00
CA GLY A 232 -0.61 4.95 0.38
C GLY A 232 -1.60 4.00 1.07
N SER A 233 -1.86 2.78 0.56
CA SER A 233 -2.91 1.92 1.14
C SER A 233 -2.61 1.45 2.56
N ASN A 234 -1.40 0.97 2.85
CA ASN A 234 -1.04 0.55 4.20
C ASN A 234 -1.00 1.74 5.17
N ALA A 235 -0.50 2.88 4.72
CA ALA A 235 -0.46 4.09 5.53
C ALA A 235 -1.85 4.62 5.84
N MET A 236 -2.77 4.63 4.88
CA MET A 236 -4.16 5.02 5.13
C MET A 236 -4.85 4.04 6.08
N GLY A 237 -4.63 2.74 5.91
CA GLY A 237 -5.11 1.73 6.85
C GLY A 237 -4.59 1.94 8.28
N THR A 238 -3.31 2.37 8.40
CA THR A 238 -2.68 2.69 9.70
C THR A 238 -3.22 3.99 10.30
N PHE A 239 -3.54 5.00 9.47
CA PHE A 239 -3.89 6.34 9.94
C PHE A 239 -5.39 6.54 10.20
N TYR A 240 -6.25 5.83 9.50
CA TYR A 240 -7.66 6.18 9.35
C TYR A 240 -8.39 6.46 10.67
N HIS A 241 -8.38 5.53 11.61
CA HIS A 241 -9.07 5.74 12.90
C HIS A 241 -8.32 6.70 13.84
N PHE A 242 -7.09 7.12 13.49
CA PHE A 242 -6.36 8.13 14.25
C PHE A 242 -6.54 9.55 13.69
N ILE A 243 -7.24 9.72 12.55
CA ILE A 243 -7.40 11.06 11.94
C ILE A 243 -8.01 12.06 12.93
N GLU A 244 -9.02 11.64 13.69
CA GLU A 244 -9.69 12.46 14.68
C GLU A 244 -8.95 12.56 16.05
N HIS A 245 -7.90 11.76 16.22
CA HIS A 245 -7.06 11.76 17.43
C HIS A 245 -5.85 12.67 17.25
N SER A 246 -6.03 13.97 17.44
CA SER A 246 -4.99 14.98 17.21
C SER A 246 -3.73 14.80 18.08
N GLU A 247 -3.83 14.09 19.20
CA GLU A 247 -2.75 13.73 20.10
C GLU A 247 -1.81 12.65 19.52
N VAL A 248 -2.24 11.89 18.49
CA VAL A 248 -1.45 10.89 17.82
C VAL A 248 -0.83 11.45 16.55
N GLN A 249 0.49 11.44 16.45
CA GLN A 249 1.19 11.87 15.24
C GLN A 249 1.06 10.82 14.13
N LEU A 250 0.72 11.25 12.91
CA LEU A 250 0.66 10.41 11.71
C LEU A 250 1.87 10.71 10.83
N ILE A 251 2.72 9.71 10.57
CA ILE A 251 3.97 9.89 9.83
C ILE A 251 4.03 8.92 8.66
N GLY A 252 3.94 9.47 7.45
CA GLY A 252 4.12 8.74 6.19
C GLY A 252 5.58 8.82 5.72
N CYS A 253 6.20 7.67 5.46
CA CYS A 253 7.59 7.60 5.02
C CYS A 253 7.62 7.33 3.51
N GLU A 254 7.99 8.33 2.71
CA GLU A 254 8.09 8.26 1.26
C GLU A 254 9.46 7.77 0.80
N ALA A 255 9.51 7.08 -0.34
CA ALA A 255 10.76 6.63 -0.94
C ALA A 255 11.47 7.77 -1.66
N ALA A 256 12.52 8.26 -1.07
CA ALA A 256 13.35 9.33 -1.65
C ALA A 256 14.40 8.80 -2.64
N GLY A 257 14.46 7.49 -2.88
CA GLY A 257 15.42 6.91 -3.82
C GLY A 257 16.85 7.33 -3.49
N ARG A 258 17.51 8.02 -4.40
CA ARG A 258 18.85 8.56 -4.20
C ARG A 258 18.90 9.96 -3.61
N GLY A 259 17.74 10.51 -3.25
CA GLY A 259 17.60 11.83 -2.61
C GLY A 259 16.56 12.72 -3.30
N ILE A 260 15.87 13.56 -2.51
CA ILE A 260 14.83 14.47 -3.03
C ILE A 260 15.37 15.57 -3.95
N ASP A 261 16.66 15.84 -3.89
CA ASP A 261 17.35 16.81 -4.75
C ASP A 261 17.83 16.20 -6.09
N THR A 262 17.49 14.91 -6.32
CA THR A 262 17.80 14.18 -7.53
C THR A 262 16.55 13.94 -8.36
N PHE A 263 16.72 13.53 -9.64
CA PHE A 263 15.60 13.04 -10.46
C PHE A 263 15.23 11.57 -10.15
N GLU A 264 15.99 10.91 -9.26
CA GLU A 264 15.81 9.51 -8.88
C GLU A 264 15.14 9.42 -7.50
N THR A 265 13.88 9.86 -7.44
CA THR A 265 13.05 9.88 -6.21
C THR A 265 11.60 9.55 -6.56
N ALA A 266 10.86 8.98 -5.60
CA ALA A 266 9.40 8.77 -5.65
C ALA A 266 8.69 9.45 -4.46
N ALA A 267 9.33 10.42 -3.80
CA ALA A 267 8.79 11.16 -2.66
C ALA A 267 7.79 12.23 -3.13
N THR A 268 6.59 11.81 -3.48
CA THR A 268 5.58 12.61 -4.19
C THR A 268 5.10 13.84 -3.42
N ILE A 269 4.87 13.77 -2.11
CA ILE A 269 4.51 14.95 -1.30
C ILE A 269 5.67 15.93 -1.23
N ASN A 270 6.90 15.42 -1.12
CA ASN A 270 8.09 16.26 -0.97
C ASN A 270 8.54 16.93 -2.28
N THR A 271 8.29 16.32 -3.44
CA THR A 271 8.84 16.79 -4.73
C THR A 271 7.79 17.03 -5.81
N GLY A 272 6.56 16.55 -5.61
CA GLY A 272 5.49 16.64 -6.60
C GLY A 272 4.69 17.95 -6.54
N SER A 273 3.77 18.06 -7.46
CA SER A 273 2.84 19.18 -7.57
C SER A 273 1.42 18.69 -7.87
N LEU A 274 0.43 19.58 -7.70
CA LEU A 274 -0.98 19.27 -7.90
C LEU A 274 -1.28 18.99 -9.38
N GLY A 275 -1.91 17.85 -9.66
CA GLY A 275 -2.28 17.45 -11.02
C GLY A 275 -3.48 16.50 -11.06
N VAL A 276 -3.77 15.99 -12.25
CA VAL A 276 -4.80 14.96 -12.50
C VAL A 276 -4.15 13.82 -13.26
N PHE A 277 -4.19 12.63 -12.67
CA PHE A 277 -3.64 11.43 -13.28
C PHE A 277 -4.34 10.17 -12.72
N HIS A 278 -4.44 9.11 -13.50
CA HIS A 278 -5.11 7.86 -13.12
C HIS A 278 -6.52 8.07 -12.50
N GLY A 279 -7.26 9.05 -13.03
CA GLY A 279 -8.66 9.31 -12.64
C GLY A 279 -8.86 10.13 -11.37
N MET A 280 -7.82 10.65 -10.75
CA MET A 280 -7.89 11.44 -9.52
C MET A 280 -7.11 12.74 -9.64
N LYS A 281 -7.51 13.74 -8.83
CA LYS A 281 -6.72 14.95 -8.56
C LYS A 281 -5.96 14.76 -7.24
N SER A 282 -4.63 14.88 -7.30
CA SER A 282 -3.74 14.67 -6.16
C SER A 282 -2.37 15.32 -6.42
N TYR A 283 -1.37 15.03 -5.60
CA TYR A 283 0.02 15.35 -5.89
C TYR A 283 0.66 14.27 -6.76
N PHE A 284 1.48 14.72 -7.73
CA PHE A 284 2.22 13.86 -8.66
C PHE A 284 3.62 14.42 -8.91
N CYS A 285 4.59 13.52 -9.10
CA CYS A 285 5.88 13.88 -9.68
C CYS A 285 5.66 14.18 -11.17
N GLN A 286 5.76 15.45 -11.54
CA GLN A 286 5.50 15.94 -12.89
C GLN A 286 6.42 17.11 -13.23
N ASP A 287 6.64 17.31 -14.52
CA ASP A 287 7.40 18.45 -15.04
C ASP A 287 6.56 19.74 -15.10
N GLU A 288 7.18 20.82 -15.57
CA GLU A 288 6.53 22.13 -15.70
C GLU A 288 5.35 22.16 -16.69
N TYR A 289 5.25 21.16 -17.57
CA TYR A 289 4.16 21.01 -18.56
C TYR A 289 3.04 20.07 -18.06
N GLY A 290 3.18 19.50 -16.85
CA GLY A 290 2.23 18.55 -16.27
C GLY A 290 2.39 17.10 -16.78
N GLN A 291 3.51 16.77 -17.43
CA GLN A 291 3.84 15.41 -17.81
C GLN A 291 4.39 14.66 -16.59
N ILE A 292 3.91 13.43 -16.41
CA ILE A 292 4.38 12.58 -15.30
C ILE A 292 5.87 12.30 -15.48
N ALA A 293 6.66 12.71 -14.50
CA ALA A 293 8.08 12.47 -14.47
C ALA A 293 8.41 11.01 -14.17
N PRO A 294 9.50 10.47 -14.70
CA PRO A 294 10.05 9.21 -14.21
C PRO A 294 10.36 9.32 -12.71
N VAL A 295 10.11 8.26 -11.98
CA VAL A 295 10.46 8.15 -10.56
C VAL A 295 11.37 6.96 -10.34
N TYR A 296 11.98 6.88 -9.17
CA TYR A 296 12.86 5.78 -8.83
C TYR A 296 12.82 5.47 -7.34
N SER A 297 12.80 4.18 -7.03
CA SER A 297 13.03 3.61 -5.71
C SER A 297 13.59 2.21 -5.86
N ILE A 298 14.45 1.78 -4.93
CA ILE A 298 14.84 0.37 -4.79
C ILE A 298 13.62 -0.52 -4.53
N SER A 299 12.57 0.06 -3.96
CA SER A 299 11.30 -0.60 -3.68
C SER A 299 10.32 -0.45 -4.85
N ALA A 300 10.12 -1.53 -5.62
CA ALA A 300 9.13 -1.55 -6.70
C ALA A 300 7.68 -1.27 -6.22
N GLY A 301 7.37 -1.52 -4.95
CA GLY A 301 6.06 -1.23 -4.36
C GLY A 301 5.85 0.24 -4.01
N LEU A 302 6.92 1.05 -3.94
CA LEU A 302 6.87 2.50 -3.69
C LEU A 302 7.25 3.32 -4.94
N ASP A 303 7.64 2.66 -6.03
CA ASP A 303 8.03 3.27 -7.31
C ASP A 303 6.78 3.71 -8.09
N TYR A 304 6.10 4.74 -7.58
CA TYR A 304 4.87 5.29 -8.16
C TYR A 304 4.90 6.82 -8.07
N PRO A 305 4.61 7.54 -9.17
CA PRO A 305 4.76 9.00 -9.26
C PRO A 305 3.58 9.78 -8.67
N GLY A 306 2.79 9.21 -7.78
CA GLY A 306 1.61 9.85 -7.23
C GLY A 306 1.27 9.34 -5.85
N ILE A 307 0.31 10.00 -5.19
CA ILE A 307 -0.17 9.63 -3.86
C ILE A 307 -1.69 9.69 -3.81
N GLY A 308 -2.30 8.89 -2.94
CA GLY A 308 -3.74 8.88 -2.72
C GLY A 308 -4.28 10.27 -2.32
N PRO A 309 -5.47 10.66 -2.81
CA PRO A 309 -6.00 12.01 -2.60
C PRO A 309 -6.32 12.32 -1.12
N GLU A 310 -6.61 11.33 -0.31
CA GLU A 310 -6.82 11.53 1.14
C GLU A 310 -5.50 11.82 1.86
N HIS A 311 -4.38 11.22 1.43
CA HIS A 311 -3.05 11.57 1.92
C HIS A 311 -2.68 13.01 1.56
N ALA A 312 -2.96 13.43 0.32
CA ALA A 312 -2.75 14.81 -0.12
C ALA A 312 -3.53 15.80 0.77
N TRP A 313 -4.77 15.48 1.09
CA TRP A 313 -5.59 16.28 2.00
C TRP A 313 -5.05 16.28 3.44
N LEU A 314 -4.60 15.14 3.96
CA LEU A 314 -3.99 15.07 5.31
C LEU A 314 -2.70 15.90 5.39
N HIS A 315 -1.94 15.96 4.30
CA HIS A 315 -0.78 16.85 4.17
C HIS A 315 -1.19 18.32 4.20
N ASP A 316 -2.13 18.74 3.33
CA ASP A 316 -2.56 20.12 3.20
C ASP A 316 -3.16 20.68 4.48
N THR A 317 -3.85 19.82 5.25
CA THR A 317 -4.44 20.19 6.54
C THR A 317 -3.44 20.14 7.71
N GLY A 318 -2.21 19.68 7.47
CA GLY A 318 -1.20 19.49 8.51
C GLY A 318 -1.52 18.35 9.47
N ARG A 319 -2.48 17.46 9.11
CA ARG A 319 -2.84 16.32 9.98
C ARG A 319 -1.83 15.22 9.96
N ALA A 320 -1.17 14.97 8.84
CA ALA A 320 -0.11 14.00 8.70
C ALA A 320 1.18 14.65 8.16
N GLN A 321 2.31 14.18 8.65
CA GLN A 321 3.64 14.54 8.16
C GLN A 321 4.11 13.48 7.16
N TYR A 322 4.75 13.92 6.08
CA TYR A 322 5.38 13.05 5.09
C TYR A 322 6.86 13.33 5.02
N VAL A 323 7.66 12.29 5.19
CA VAL A 323 9.12 12.38 5.32
C VAL A 323 9.82 11.55 4.26
N PRO A 324 10.86 12.09 3.63
CA PRO A 324 11.66 11.34 2.66
C PRO A 324 12.63 10.40 3.37
N VAL A 325 12.77 9.19 2.84
CA VAL A 325 13.73 8.17 3.28
C VAL A 325 14.46 7.64 2.05
N THR A 326 15.79 7.68 2.07
CA THR A 326 16.62 7.22 0.94
C THR A 326 16.72 5.69 0.89
N ASP A 327 17.16 5.17 -0.26
CA ASP A 327 17.41 3.74 -0.45
C ASP A 327 18.45 3.22 0.54
N ASP A 328 19.55 3.95 0.76
CA ASP A 328 20.59 3.57 1.74
C ASP A 328 20.01 3.43 3.15
N GLU A 329 19.22 4.42 3.58
CA GLU A 329 18.58 4.38 4.90
C GLU A 329 17.60 3.21 5.04
N ALA A 330 16.84 2.92 3.97
CA ALA A 330 15.90 1.80 3.95
C ALA A 330 16.63 0.45 4.00
N VAL A 331 17.72 0.29 3.23
CA VAL A 331 18.53 -0.94 3.23
C VAL A 331 19.23 -1.15 4.56
N ASP A 332 19.79 -0.11 5.15
CA ASP A 332 20.39 -0.18 6.48
C ASP A 332 19.36 -0.61 7.55
N ALA A 333 18.16 -0.06 7.49
CA ALA A 333 17.09 -0.41 8.43
C ALA A 333 16.55 -1.82 8.20
N PHE A 334 16.49 -2.29 6.95
CA PHE A 334 16.14 -3.67 6.60
C PHE A 334 17.09 -4.66 7.29
N GLU A 335 18.40 -4.44 7.15
CA GLU A 335 19.41 -5.28 7.78
C GLU A 335 19.41 -5.15 9.30
N TYR A 336 19.25 -3.93 9.81
CA TYR A 336 19.28 -3.65 11.24
C TYR A 336 18.14 -4.36 11.98
N LEU A 337 16.90 -4.24 11.47
CA LEU A 337 15.75 -4.94 12.04
C LEU A 337 15.92 -6.46 11.95
N SER A 338 16.43 -6.96 10.81
CA SER A 338 16.67 -8.39 10.62
C SER A 338 17.63 -8.96 11.65
N ARG A 339 18.73 -8.25 11.93
CA ARG A 339 19.75 -8.69 12.92
C ARG A 339 19.28 -8.54 14.37
N LEU A 340 18.49 -7.51 14.68
CA LEU A 340 18.05 -7.27 16.05
C LEU A 340 16.85 -8.13 16.45
N GLU A 341 15.82 -8.17 15.61
CA GLU A 341 14.55 -8.80 15.96
C GLU A 341 14.31 -10.14 15.23
N GLY A 342 15.21 -10.55 14.33
CA GLY A 342 14.98 -11.74 13.50
C GLY A 342 13.80 -11.60 12.55
N ILE A 343 13.44 -10.36 12.18
CA ILE A 343 12.34 -10.05 11.29
C ILE A 343 12.91 -9.42 10.03
N ILE A 344 12.72 -10.08 8.89
CA ILE A 344 13.11 -9.56 7.58
C ILE A 344 11.90 -8.80 7.00
N PRO A 345 11.87 -7.46 7.08
CA PRO A 345 10.73 -6.67 6.60
C PRO A 345 10.76 -6.58 5.07
N ALA A 346 9.61 -6.33 4.43
CA ALA A 346 9.66 -5.87 3.05
C ALA A 346 10.44 -4.55 2.95
N ILE A 347 11.15 -4.35 1.83
CA ILE A 347 11.93 -3.11 1.63
C ILE A 347 11.03 -1.86 1.68
N GLU A 348 9.76 -1.98 1.29
CA GLU A 348 8.75 -0.97 1.50
C GLU A 348 8.67 -0.55 2.97
N SER A 349 8.46 -1.53 3.86
CA SER A 349 8.33 -1.31 5.31
C SER A 349 9.61 -0.80 5.95
N ALA A 350 10.76 -1.15 5.40
CA ALA A 350 12.05 -0.72 5.89
C ALA A 350 12.21 0.80 5.86
N HIS A 351 11.53 1.52 4.94
CA HIS A 351 11.47 2.98 4.95
C HIS A 351 10.87 3.52 6.25
N ALA A 352 9.76 2.93 6.72
CA ALA A 352 9.15 3.33 7.99
C ALA A 352 10.05 2.97 9.20
N VAL A 353 10.70 1.81 9.16
CA VAL A 353 11.68 1.40 10.20
C VAL A 353 12.87 2.36 10.23
N ALA A 354 13.39 2.77 9.07
CA ALA A 354 14.49 3.73 8.99
C ALA A 354 14.18 5.05 9.70
N TYR A 355 12.98 5.59 9.41
CA TYR A 355 12.56 6.83 10.06
C TYR A 355 12.29 6.63 11.56
N ALA A 356 11.73 5.50 11.96
CA ALA A 356 11.56 5.14 13.36
C ALA A 356 12.91 5.13 14.09
N CYS A 357 13.97 4.58 13.49
CA CYS A 357 15.31 4.59 14.06
C CYS A 357 15.88 6.00 14.24
N LYS A 358 15.49 6.96 13.38
CA LYS A 358 15.94 8.37 13.49
C LYS A 358 15.26 9.14 14.61
N ILE A 359 13.97 8.86 14.88
CA ILE A 359 13.19 9.67 15.83
C ILE A 359 13.02 9.00 17.19
N ALA A 360 12.98 7.68 17.30
CA ALA A 360 12.80 6.98 18.56
C ALA A 360 13.80 7.40 19.65
N PRO A 361 15.12 7.57 19.36
CA PRO A 361 16.10 8.02 20.37
C PRO A 361 15.81 9.41 20.94
N LYS A 362 15.04 10.24 20.22
CA LYS A 362 14.70 11.62 20.60
C LYS A 362 13.39 11.72 21.40
N MET A 363 12.65 10.63 21.47
CA MET A 363 11.39 10.52 22.19
C MET A 363 11.62 10.06 23.64
N ASN A 364 10.67 10.34 24.52
CA ASN A 364 10.75 9.87 25.91
C ASN A 364 10.49 8.36 25.99
N LYS A 365 11.04 7.72 27.02
CA LYS A 365 10.94 6.26 27.21
C LYS A 365 9.53 5.74 27.50
N ASP A 366 8.63 6.60 27.92
CA ASP A 366 7.22 6.29 28.17
C ASP A 366 6.33 6.51 26.93
N GLN A 367 6.86 7.14 25.88
CA GLN A 367 6.16 7.31 24.62
C GLN A 367 6.11 6.01 23.82
N ILE A 368 5.05 5.85 23.06
CA ILE A 368 4.76 4.65 22.28
C ILE A 368 4.76 5.00 20.79
N MET A 369 5.53 4.26 20.03
CA MET A 369 5.59 4.32 18.58
C MET A 369 5.10 3.02 17.98
N VAL A 370 4.20 3.08 17.01
CA VAL A 370 3.78 1.93 16.22
C VAL A 370 4.26 2.07 14.79
N VAL A 371 4.98 1.06 14.29
CA VAL A 371 5.43 0.98 12.90
C VAL A 371 4.70 -0.15 12.21
N THR A 372 4.00 0.15 11.11
CA THR A 372 3.34 -0.89 10.31
C THR A 372 4.35 -1.59 9.40
N LEU A 373 4.63 -2.87 9.70
CA LEU A 373 5.35 -3.75 8.79
C LEU A 373 4.37 -4.28 7.74
N SER A 374 4.27 -3.57 6.63
CA SER A 374 3.26 -3.78 5.59
C SER A 374 3.41 -5.10 4.81
N GLY A 375 4.61 -5.68 4.82
CA GLY A 375 4.90 -6.96 4.18
C GLY A 375 6.23 -7.56 4.64
N ARG A 376 6.48 -8.82 4.27
CA ARG A 376 7.72 -9.54 4.57
C ARG A 376 8.72 -9.45 3.41
N GLY A 377 10.00 -9.55 3.75
CA GLY A 377 11.12 -9.26 2.88
C GLY A 377 11.73 -10.44 2.14
N ASP A 378 11.15 -11.64 2.20
CA ASP A 378 11.69 -12.81 1.47
C ASP A 378 11.90 -12.52 -0.02
N LYS A 379 10.99 -11.76 -0.61
CA LYS A 379 11.03 -11.33 -2.00
C LYS A 379 12.18 -10.36 -2.33
N ASP A 380 12.70 -9.66 -1.31
CA ASP A 380 13.64 -8.55 -1.46
C ASP A 380 15.09 -8.95 -1.19
N CYS A 381 15.33 -10.14 -0.58
CA CYS A 381 16.68 -10.59 -0.21
C CYS A 381 17.67 -10.52 -1.39
N ALA A 382 17.27 -10.98 -2.58
CA ALA A 382 18.12 -10.91 -3.77
C ALA A 382 18.41 -9.47 -4.24
N ALA A 383 17.45 -8.56 -4.09
CA ALA A 383 17.62 -7.15 -4.44
C ALA A 383 18.57 -6.45 -3.45
N ILE A 384 18.43 -6.75 -2.16
CA ILE A 384 19.31 -6.22 -1.10
C ILE A 384 20.73 -6.74 -1.29
N ALA A 385 20.93 -8.04 -1.54
CA ALA A 385 22.25 -8.63 -1.82
C ALA A 385 22.93 -7.91 -2.99
N ARG A 386 22.23 -7.76 -4.13
CA ARG A 386 22.76 -7.02 -5.28
C ARG A 386 23.09 -5.56 -4.94
N TYR A 387 22.26 -4.90 -4.14
CA TYR A 387 22.53 -3.52 -3.71
C TYR A 387 23.80 -3.41 -2.88
N ARG A 388 24.11 -4.44 -2.06
CA ARG A 388 25.36 -4.55 -1.29
C ARG A 388 26.55 -5.11 -2.09
N GLY A 389 26.34 -5.47 -3.35
CA GLY A 389 27.40 -6.08 -4.20
C GLY A 389 27.64 -7.55 -3.91
N GLU A 390 26.64 -8.23 -3.31
CA GLU A 390 26.68 -9.66 -3.00
C GLU A 390 25.84 -10.44 -4.04
N ASP A 391 26.26 -11.67 -4.40
CA ASP A 391 25.48 -12.59 -5.23
C ASP A 391 24.95 -13.74 -4.37
N ILE A 392 23.65 -13.93 -4.32
CA ILE A 392 23.04 -15.04 -3.56
C ILE A 392 23.05 -16.39 -4.31
N ASN A 393 23.55 -16.41 -5.54
CA ASN A 393 23.66 -17.62 -6.36
C ASN A 393 25.06 -18.27 -6.26
N GLU A 394 25.97 -17.72 -5.45
CA GLU A 394 27.28 -18.30 -5.15
C GLU A 394 27.30 -19.14 -3.88
#